data_b304aa542b19ce84ac845222c6f0ec4a
#
_entry.id   b304aa542b19ce84ac845222c6f0ec4a
#
_cell.length_a   1.000
_cell.length_b   1.000
_cell.length_c   1.000
_cell.angle_alpha   90.00
_cell.angle_beta   90.00
_cell.angle_gamma   90.00
#
_symmetry.space_group_name_H-M   'P 1'
#
loop_
_entity.id
_entity.type
_entity.pdbx_description
1 polymer ?
#
loop_
_entity_poly.entity_id
_entity_poly.type
_entity_poly.pdbx_seq_one_letter_code
_entity_poly.pdbx_strand_id
1 'polypeptide(L)'
;MRARGERGPAGRGGGQAGRPRRPARDQARNAAFDIMRAVDERDAYANLLAPRLLRERGLKGRDAALATELAYGTLRGLGTYDAIIAMCGDREPDPDVRDALRLGAHQLLRMRVPPHAAVGTTVDLVRLRIGAGAAKFVNAVLRKIGSRTLAEWIPIVAPDPADDPSGHLAIAHSHPRWIVSAFRDALGGGGEEIADLLAADNARPLVTLVARPGRSSVDELLDAGAEPGRFSPYAAYLSEGDPGRIPAIAETRAAVQDEASQLVALALTRVPLTGPGVADGGRGEPPGGAGVADGGRGE
;
A
#
# COMPACT_ATOMS: atom_id res chain seq x y z
N MET A 1 -33.84 -80.19 -3.78
CA MET A 1 -33.18 -79.59 -2.60
C MET A 1 -32.93 -78.12 -2.90
N ARG A 2 -33.65 -77.19 -2.25
CA ARG A 2 -33.59 -75.73 -2.52
C ARG A 2 -32.72 -75.08 -1.45
N ALA A 3 -31.63 -74.42 -1.81
CA ALA A 3 -30.82 -73.59 -0.93
C ALA A 3 -31.42 -72.18 -0.89
N ARG A 4 -31.75 -71.70 0.30
CA ARG A 4 -32.22 -70.33 0.60
C ARG A 4 -31.00 -69.38 0.59
N GLY A 5 -31.05 -68.28 -0.20
CA GLY A 5 -30.14 -67.15 -0.12
C GLY A 5 -30.58 -66.21 1.00
N GLU A 6 -29.70 -65.96 1.93
CA GLU A 6 -29.86 -64.95 2.98
C GLU A 6 -29.49 -63.54 2.43
N ARG A 7 -30.41 -62.59 2.56
CA ARG A 7 -30.16 -61.20 2.25
C ARG A 7 -29.64 -60.51 3.52
N GLY A 8 -28.38 -60.04 3.49
CA GLY A 8 -27.84 -59.19 4.52
C GLY A 8 -28.46 -57.75 4.47
N PRO A 9 -28.52 -57.01 5.62
CA PRO A 9 -29.16 -55.71 5.68
C PRO A 9 -28.27 -54.63 5.07
N ALA A 10 -28.90 -53.75 4.22
CA ALA A 10 -28.29 -52.57 3.63
C ALA A 10 -27.90 -51.56 4.74
N GLY A 11 -26.61 -51.29 4.88
CA GLY A 11 -26.07 -50.24 5.73
C GLY A 11 -26.50 -48.86 5.21
N ARG A 12 -27.31 -48.16 5.99
CA ARG A 12 -27.62 -46.73 5.78
C ARG A 12 -26.36 -45.93 6.09
N GLY A 13 -25.67 -45.45 5.06
CA GLY A 13 -24.62 -44.44 5.17
C GLY A 13 -25.23 -43.14 5.65
N GLY A 14 -25.13 -42.85 6.96
CA GLY A 14 -25.44 -41.57 7.54
C GLY A 14 -24.43 -40.52 7.03
N GLY A 15 -24.84 -39.68 6.09
CA GLY A 15 -24.08 -38.51 5.70
C GLY A 15 -23.89 -37.63 6.92
N GLN A 16 -22.69 -37.58 7.47
CA GLN A 16 -22.31 -36.55 8.44
C GLN A 16 -22.42 -35.20 7.76
N ALA A 17 -23.51 -34.48 8.03
CA ALA A 17 -23.61 -33.06 7.73
C ALA A 17 -22.41 -32.37 8.38
N GLY A 18 -21.44 -31.93 7.57
CA GLY A 18 -20.23 -31.27 8.03
C GLY A 18 -20.62 -30.11 8.93
N ARG A 19 -20.17 -30.15 10.19
CA ARG A 19 -20.25 -28.99 11.09
C ARG A 19 -19.71 -27.80 10.32
N PRO A 20 -20.39 -26.63 10.32
CA PRO A 20 -19.90 -25.43 9.69
C PRO A 20 -18.50 -25.18 10.25
N ARG A 21 -17.48 -25.24 9.40
CA ARG A 21 -16.12 -24.86 9.75
C ARG A 21 -16.21 -23.43 10.27
N ARG A 22 -15.83 -23.22 11.54
CA ARG A 22 -15.57 -21.86 12.03
C ARG A 22 -14.72 -21.18 10.97
N PRO A 23 -15.12 -20.00 10.44
CA PRO A 23 -14.32 -19.30 9.45
C PRO A 23 -12.91 -19.17 10.01
N ALA A 24 -11.94 -19.69 9.28
CA ALA A 24 -10.54 -19.48 9.62
C ALA A 24 -10.38 -17.96 9.77
N ARG A 25 -9.86 -17.51 10.92
CA ARG A 25 -9.65 -16.09 11.16
C ARG A 25 -8.86 -15.55 9.98
N ASP A 26 -9.47 -14.68 9.19
CA ASP A 26 -8.80 -14.00 8.09
C ASP A 26 -7.78 -13.03 8.70
N GLN A 27 -6.55 -13.54 8.87
CA GLN A 27 -5.50 -12.84 9.57
C GLN A 27 -5.06 -11.58 8.83
N ALA A 28 -5.11 -11.60 7.49
CA ALA A 28 -4.74 -10.46 6.68
C ALA A 28 -5.74 -9.30 6.87
N ARG A 29 -7.07 -9.57 6.79
CA ARG A 29 -8.09 -8.55 7.01
C ARG A 29 -8.13 -8.07 8.45
N ASN A 30 -7.91 -8.95 9.42
CA ASN A 30 -7.78 -8.56 10.82
C ASN A 30 -6.57 -7.65 11.05
N ALA A 31 -5.42 -7.92 10.41
CA ALA A 31 -4.25 -7.07 10.52
C ALA A 31 -4.50 -5.69 9.89
N ALA A 32 -5.10 -5.65 8.70
CA ALA A 32 -5.46 -4.40 8.05
C ALA A 32 -6.43 -3.56 8.90
N PHE A 33 -7.44 -4.19 9.48
CA PHE A 33 -8.38 -3.52 10.38
C PHE A 33 -7.68 -2.93 11.60
N ASP A 34 -6.76 -3.66 12.24
CA ASP A 34 -6.03 -3.14 13.39
C ASP A 34 -5.07 -2.01 13.04
N ILE A 35 -4.49 -2.01 11.83
CA ILE A 35 -3.70 -0.88 11.32
C ILE A 35 -4.60 0.35 11.17
N MET A 36 -5.77 0.19 10.53
CA MET A 36 -6.75 1.27 10.36
C MET A 36 -7.19 1.86 11.70
N ARG A 37 -7.58 1.00 12.66
CA ARG A 37 -7.97 1.43 14.02
C ARG A 37 -6.84 2.18 14.73
N ALA A 38 -5.60 1.74 14.58
CA ALA A 38 -4.47 2.41 15.20
C ALA A 38 -4.18 3.80 14.61
N VAL A 39 -4.41 3.97 13.31
CA VAL A 39 -4.30 5.28 12.65
C VAL A 39 -5.42 6.20 13.12
N ASP A 40 -6.67 5.72 13.15
CA ASP A 40 -7.84 6.51 13.53
C ASP A 40 -7.85 6.89 15.03
N GLU A 41 -7.45 5.96 15.93
CA GLU A 41 -7.54 6.16 17.38
C GLU A 41 -6.30 6.82 18.00
N ARG A 42 -5.13 6.62 17.42
CA ARG A 42 -3.83 6.94 18.05
C ARG A 42 -2.90 7.75 17.15
N ASP A 43 -3.39 8.24 16.01
CA ASP A 43 -2.58 8.94 15.01
C ASP A 43 -1.31 8.16 14.62
N ALA A 44 -1.41 6.82 14.60
CA ALA A 44 -0.26 5.97 14.31
C ALA A 44 0.19 6.12 12.86
N TYR A 45 1.50 6.18 12.65
CA TYR A 45 2.06 6.16 11.31
C TYR A 45 1.94 4.75 10.71
N ALA A 46 1.08 4.57 9.72
CA ALA A 46 0.80 3.27 9.11
C ALA A 46 2.07 2.59 8.56
N ASN A 47 2.98 3.35 7.95
CA ASN A 47 4.25 2.86 7.40
C ASN A 47 5.23 2.33 8.46
N LEU A 48 5.15 2.80 9.69
CA LEU A 48 5.95 2.30 10.81
C LEU A 48 5.26 1.11 11.51
N LEU A 49 3.95 1.20 11.66
CA LEU A 49 3.15 0.19 12.36
C LEU A 49 2.99 -1.11 11.55
N ALA A 50 2.62 -1.01 10.27
CA ALA A 50 2.22 -2.17 9.47
C ALA A 50 3.34 -3.22 9.34
N PRO A 51 4.59 -2.88 9.00
CA PRO A 51 5.65 -3.89 8.89
C PRO A 51 5.92 -4.61 10.21
N ARG A 52 5.84 -3.89 11.34
CA ARG A 52 6.00 -4.46 12.67
C ARG A 52 4.86 -5.42 13.01
N LEU A 53 3.62 -4.99 12.86
CA LEU A 53 2.43 -5.77 13.17
C LEU A 53 2.33 -7.05 12.31
N LEU A 54 2.69 -6.96 11.03
CA LEU A 54 2.72 -8.12 10.14
C LEU A 54 3.76 -9.16 10.58
N ARG A 55 4.97 -8.70 10.99
CA ARG A 55 6.01 -9.59 11.54
C ARG A 55 5.58 -10.24 12.86
N GLU A 56 5.04 -9.47 13.79
CA GLU A 56 4.55 -9.98 15.09
C GLU A 56 3.45 -11.04 14.92
N ARG A 57 2.63 -10.94 13.87
CA ARG A 57 1.60 -11.92 13.53
C ARG A 57 2.07 -13.08 12.66
N GLY A 58 3.34 -13.06 12.25
CA GLY A 58 3.89 -14.10 11.38
C GLY A 58 3.29 -14.10 9.97
N LEU A 59 2.65 -12.99 9.54
CA LEU A 59 2.12 -12.87 8.19
C LEU A 59 3.25 -12.73 7.17
N LYS A 60 3.19 -13.55 6.11
CA LYS A 60 4.22 -13.61 5.06
C LYS A 60 3.57 -13.76 3.68
N GLY A 61 4.34 -13.49 2.63
CA GLY A 61 3.93 -13.71 1.26
C GLY A 61 2.59 -13.06 0.93
N ARG A 62 1.66 -13.83 0.38
CA ARG A 62 0.35 -13.35 -0.09
C ARG A 62 -0.51 -12.71 1.00
N ASP A 63 -0.48 -13.23 2.21
CA ASP A 63 -1.28 -12.70 3.32
C ASP A 63 -0.73 -11.36 3.81
N ALA A 64 0.60 -11.20 3.88
CA ALA A 64 1.22 -9.92 4.19
C ALA A 64 0.94 -8.88 3.09
N ALA A 65 1.06 -9.27 1.80
CA ALA A 65 0.74 -8.41 0.68
C ALA A 65 -0.73 -7.97 0.68
N LEU A 66 -1.66 -8.89 0.96
CA LEU A 66 -3.09 -8.58 1.07
C LEU A 66 -3.36 -7.62 2.23
N ALA A 67 -2.79 -7.85 3.40
CA ALA A 67 -2.96 -6.97 4.56
C ALA A 67 -2.41 -5.55 4.28
N THR A 68 -1.25 -5.47 3.62
CA THR A 68 -0.62 -4.21 3.22
C THR A 68 -1.49 -3.46 2.23
N GLU A 69 -1.96 -4.12 1.17
CA GLU A 69 -2.84 -3.51 0.16
C GLU A 69 -4.15 -3.02 0.77
N LEU A 70 -4.78 -3.85 1.62
CA LEU A 70 -6.00 -3.48 2.32
C LEU A 70 -5.80 -2.25 3.20
N ALA A 71 -4.75 -2.21 4.02
CA ALA A 71 -4.51 -1.08 4.91
C ALA A 71 -4.15 0.20 4.14
N TYR A 72 -3.11 0.16 3.33
CA TYR A 72 -2.63 1.37 2.63
C TYR A 72 -3.57 1.84 1.52
N GLY A 73 -4.16 0.89 0.77
CA GLY A 73 -5.13 1.23 -0.27
C GLY A 73 -6.40 1.84 0.31
N THR A 74 -6.86 1.36 1.47
CA THR A 74 -8.00 1.96 2.17
C THR A 74 -7.65 3.36 2.67
N LEU A 75 -6.49 3.54 3.30
CA LEU A 75 -6.04 4.85 3.79
C LEU A 75 -5.92 5.89 2.67
N ARG A 76 -5.44 5.51 1.49
CA ARG A 76 -5.39 6.39 0.31
C ARG A 76 -6.77 6.78 -0.22
N GLY A 77 -7.79 5.96 0.03
CA GLY A 77 -9.15 6.18 -0.48
C GLY A 77 -10.14 6.76 0.53
N LEU A 78 -9.70 7.17 1.73
CA LEU A 78 -10.60 7.53 2.85
C LEU A 78 -11.67 8.54 2.46
N GLY A 79 -11.29 9.68 1.86
CA GLY A 79 -12.22 10.75 1.54
C GLY A 79 -13.32 10.32 0.56
N THR A 80 -12.94 9.56 -0.47
CA THR A 80 -13.88 9.00 -1.43
C THR A 80 -14.82 7.98 -0.78
N TYR A 81 -14.25 7.06 0.02
CA TYR A 81 -15.08 6.03 0.67
C TYR A 81 -16.03 6.61 1.69
N ASP A 82 -15.61 7.61 2.46
CA ASP A 82 -16.48 8.28 3.44
C ASP A 82 -17.66 8.97 2.77
N ALA A 83 -17.44 9.64 1.65
CA ALA A 83 -18.52 10.25 0.86
C ALA A 83 -19.52 9.20 0.34
N ILE A 84 -19.03 8.06 -0.16
CA ILE A 84 -19.88 6.95 -0.64
C ILE A 84 -20.61 6.28 0.52
N ILE A 85 -19.94 6.07 1.66
CA ILE A 85 -20.55 5.47 2.86
C ILE A 85 -21.68 6.36 3.39
N ALA A 86 -21.46 7.68 3.46
CA ALA A 86 -22.47 8.64 3.89
C ALA A 86 -23.71 8.63 2.97
N MET A 87 -23.53 8.48 1.65
CA MET A 87 -24.66 8.35 0.70
C MET A 87 -25.40 7.01 0.83
N CYS A 88 -24.72 5.95 1.21
CA CYS A 88 -25.30 4.59 1.31
C CYS A 88 -25.91 4.29 2.69
N GLY A 89 -25.41 4.92 3.74
CA GLY A 89 -25.89 4.75 5.10
C GLY A 89 -27.12 5.64 5.39
N ASP A 90 -27.87 5.28 6.43
CA ASP A 90 -28.98 6.05 6.96
C ASP A 90 -28.59 6.81 8.24
N ARG A 91 -27.38 6.59 8.72
CA ARG A 91 -26.80 7.23 9.92
C ARG A 91 -25.28 7.20 9.84
N GLU A 92 -24.65 8.06 10.61
CA GLU A 92 -23.19 8.01 10.81
C GLU A 92 -22.81 6.73 11.58
N PRO A 93 -21.88 5.92 11.04
CA PRO A 93 -21.43 4.71 11.71
C PRO A 93 -20.43 5.03 12.83
N ASP A 94 -20.43 4.20 13.88
CA ASP A 94 -19.38 4.23 14.90
C ASP A 94 -17.99 4.07 14.26
N PRO A 95 -16.91 4.60 14.84
CA PRO A 95 -15.59 4.63 14.23
C PRO A 95 -15.05 3.28 13.74
N ASP A 96 -15.23 2.21 14.53
CA ASP A 96 -14.82 0.86 14.17
C ASP A 96 -15.65 0.25 13.04
N VAL A 97 -16.94 0.57 13.00
CA VAL A 97 -17.85 0.19 11.90
C VAL A 97 -17.48 0.94 10.63
N ARG A 98 -17.17 2.23 10.74
CA ARG A 98 -16.72 3.06 9.62
C ARG A 98 -15.44 2.50 8.99
N ASP A 99 -14.45 2.13 9.78
CA ASP A 99 -13.21 1.54 9.28
C ASP A 99 -13.45 0.18 8.59
N ALA A 100 -14.34 -0.64 9.12
CA ALA A 100 -14.73 -1.87 8.46
C ALA A 100 -15.45 -1.61 7.12
N LEU A 101 -16.31 -0.59 7.05
CA LEU A 101 -16.97 -0.16 5.82
C LEU A 101 -15.95 0.35 4.79
N ARG A 102 -14.98 1.16 5.20
CA ARG A 102 -13.87 1.64 4.36
C ARG A 102 -13.07 0.48 3.76
N LEU A 103 -12.70 -0.53 4.58
CA LEU A 103 -12.04 -1.75 4.10
C LEU A 103 -12.90 -2.54 3.10
N GLY A 104 -14.19 -2.63 3.34
CA GLY A 104 -15.14 -3.27 2.43
C GLY A 104 -15.29 -2.50 1.12
N ALA A 105 -15.41 -1.18 1.19
CA ALA A 105 -15.51 -0.30 0.02
C ALA A 105 -14.25 -0.39 -0.84
N HIS A 106 -13.05 -0.39 -0.24
CA HIS A 106 -11.80 -0.57 -0.97
C HIS A 106 -11.77 -1.89 -1.75
N GLN A 107 -12.18 -2.99 -1.12
CA GLN A 107 -12.24 -4.30 -1.79
C GLN A 107 -13.23 -4.32 -2.95
N LEU A 108 -14.39 -3.66 -2.81
CA LEU A 108 -15.44 -3.61 -3.83
C LEU A 108 -15.09 -2.71 -5.01
N LEU A 109 -14.46 -1.56 -4.75
CA LEU A 109 -14.32 -0.48 -5.72
C LEU A 109 -12.93 -0.41 -6.39
N ARG A 110 -11.88 -0.90 -5.73
CA ARG A 110 -10.50 -0.78 -6.22
C ARG A 110 -9.72 -2.09 -6.29
N MET A 111 -10.22 -3.17 -5.67
CA MET A 111 -9.55 -4.47 -5.72
C MET A 111 -10.28 -5.44 -6.66
N ARG A 112 -9.53 -6.42 -7.18
CA ARG A 112 -10.11 -7.51 -8.01
C ARG A 112 -10.66 -8.63 -7.11
N VAL A 113 -11.51 -8.28 -6.14
CA VAL A 113 -12.17 -9.23 -5.25
C VAL A 113 -13.62 -9.39 -5.71
N PRO A 114 -14.13 -10.62 -5.88
CA PRO A 114 -15.54 -10.83 -6.21
C PRO A 114 -16.44 -10.16 -5.16
N PRO A 115 -17.50 -9.42 -5.56
CA PRO A 115 -18.32 -8.63 -4.64
C PRO A 115 -18.89 -9.44 -3.47
N HIS A 116 -19.36 -10.67 -3.72
CA HIS A 116 -19.87 -11.55 -2.67
C HIS A 116 -18.80 -11.93 -1.63
N ALA A 117 -17.54 -12.09 -2.07
CA ALA A 117 -16.42 -12.40 -1.17
C ALA A 117 -16.01 -11.16 -0.36
N ALA A 118 -15.93 -9.97 -0.99
CA ALA A 118 -15.63 -8.72 -0.31
C ALA A 118 -16.66 -8.42 0.79
N VAL A 119 -17.96 -8.51 0.48
CA VAL A 119 -19.02 -8.32 1.45
C VAL A 119 -18.97 -9.38 2.55
N GLY A 120 -18.91 -10.68 2.18
CA GLY A 120 -18.94 -11.77 3.14
C GLY A 120 -17.79 -11.72 4.15
N THR A 121 -16.55 -11.55 3.68
CA THR A 121 -15.38 -11.50 4.56
C THR A 121 -15.36 -10.26 5.47
N THR A 122 -15.84 -9.11 4.97
CA THR A 122 -15.97 -7.91 5.81
C THR A 122 -17.06 -8.06 6.87
N VAL A 123 -18.19 -8.65 6.52
CA VAL A 123 -19.26 -8.94 7.46
C VAL A 123 -18.82 -9.93 8.55
N ASP A 124 -18.03 -10.94 8.19
CA ASP A 124 -17.47 -11.88 9.16
C ASP A 124 -16.44 -11.24 10.09
N LEU A 125 -15.60 -10.33 9.56
CA LEU A 125 -14.71 -9.49 10.36
C LEU A 125 -15.49 -8.67 11.39
N VAL A 126 -16.53 -7.96 10.95
CA VAL A 126 -17.37 -7.13 11.83
C VAL A 126 -18.09 -7.97 12.89
N ARG A 127 -18.65 -9.13 12.50
CA ARG A 127 -19.29 -10.03 13.43
C ARG A 127 -18.35 -10.51 14.52
N LEU A 128 -17.10 -10.77 14.18
CA LEU A 128 -16.06 -11.24 15.10
C LEU A 128 -15.56 -10.13 16.02
N ARG A 129 -15.38 -8.91 15.49
CA ARG A 129 -14.66 -7.82 16.16
C ARG A 129 -15.57 -6.83 16.86
N ILE A 130 -16.77 -6.62 16.35
CA ILE A 130 -17.69 -5.57 16.77
C ILE A 130 -19.01 -6.19 17.29
N GLY A 131 -19.65 -7.02 16.47
CA GLY A 131 -20.87 -7.69 16.86
C GLY A 131 -21.88 -7.94 15.74
N ALA A 132 -22.91 -8.73 16.04
CA ALA A 132 -23.90 -9.17 15.06
C ALA A 132 -24.82 -8.03 14.57
N GLY A 133 -25.11 -7.03 15.42
CA GLY A 133 -25.91 -5.86 15.03
C GLY A 133 -25.20 -5.02 13.97
N ALA A 134 -23.94 -4.67 14.22
CA ALA A 134 -23.10 -3.95 13.28
C ALA A 134 -22.92 -4.72 11.96
N ALA A 135 -22.78 -6.04 12.01
CA ALA A 135 -22.64 -6.89 10.84
C ALA A 135 -23.84 -6.82 9.88
N LYS A 136 -25.08 -6.67 10.40
CA LYS A 136 -26.27 -6.49 9.56
C LYS A 136 -26.24 -5.15 8.83
N PHE A 137 -25.89 -4.09 9.53
CA PHE A 137 -25.76 -2.74 8.96
C PHE A 137 -24.67 -2.70 7.89
N VAL A 138 -23.46 -3.21 8.19
CA VAL A 138 -22.35 -3.29 7.24
C VAL A 138 -22.73 -4.07 5.98
N ASN A 139 -23.42 -5.20 6.12
CA ASN A 139 -23.90 -5.97 4.96
C ASN A 139 -24.84 -5.16 4.07
N ALA A 140 -25.76 -4.41 4.64
CA ALA A 140 -26.70 -3.58 3.89
C ALA A 140 -25.98 -2.45 3.14
N VAL A 141 -25.09 -1.73 3.82
CA VAL A 141 -24.32 -0.62 3.24
C VAL A 141 -23.39 -1.12 2.14
N LEU A 142 -22.60 -2.18 2.39
CA LEU A 142 -21.67 -2.72 1.39
C LEU A 142 -22.38 -3.25 0.13
N ARG A 143 -23.56 -3.80 0.25
CA ARG A 143 -24.38 -4.21 -0.91
C ARG A 143 -24.80 -3.00 -1.77
N LYS A 144 -25.13 -1.88 -1.14
CA LYS A 144 -25.42 -0.63 -1.86
C LYS A 144 -24.15 -0.09 -2.53
N ILE A 145 -23.01 -0.06 -1.83
CA ILE A 145 -21.74 0.36 -2.39
C ILE A 145 -21.37 -0.50 -3.63
N GLY A 146 -21.47 -1.81 -3.53
CA GLY A 146 -21.15 -2.76 -4.60
C GLY A 146 -22.13 -2.78 -5.77
N SER A 147 -23.21 -2.00 -5.76
CA SER A 147 -24.16 -1.90 -6.87
C SER A 147 -23.67 -1.02 -8.01
N ARG A 148 -22.59 -0.25 -7.80
CA ARG A 148 -21.98 0.66 -8.77
C ARG A 148 -20.46 0.57 -8.73
N THR A 149 -19.83 0.91 -9.82
CA THR A 149 -18.38 1.09 -9.91
C THR A 149 -17.96 2.41 -9.29
N LEU A 150 -16.67 2.57 -9.01
CA LEU A 150 -16.13 3.83 -8.50
C LEU A 150 -16.42 4.99 -9.46
N ALA A 151 -16.27 4.77 -10.77
CA ALA A 151 -16.54 5.79 -11.80
C ALA A 151 -18.00 6.25 -11.81
N GLU A 152 -18.95 5.36 -11.49
CA GLU A 152 -20.36 5.69 -11.37
C GLU A 152 -20.71 6.38 -10.05
N TRP A 153 -19.89 6.14 -8.99
CA TRP A 153 -20.09 6.79 -7.70
C TRP A 153 -19.62 8.23 -7.68
N ILE A 154 -18.47 8.56 -8.31
CA ILE A 154 -17.87 9.90 -8.23
C ILE A 154 -18.87 11.01 -8.62
N PRO A 155 -19.58 10.96 -9.76
CA PRO A 155 -20.54 12.02 -10.10
C PRO A 155 -21.75 12.12 -9.15
N ILE A 156 -21.99 11.10 -8.32
CA ILE A 156 -23.09 11.10 -7.34
C ILE A 156 -22.67 11.76 -6.02
N VAL A 157 -21.42 11.51 -5.58
CA VAL A 157 -20.94 11.92 -4.26
C VAL A 157 -20.04 13.14 -4.26
N ALA A 158 -19.42 13.47 -5.38
CA ALA A 158 -18.61 14.67 -5.54
C ALA A 158 -19.47 15.87 -5.97
N PRO A 159 -19.10 17.09 -5.58
CA PRO A 159 -19.72 18.31 -6.12
C PRO A 159 -19.59 18.39 -7.64
N ASP A 160 -20.48 19.16 -8.27
CA ASP A 160 -20.32 19.47 -9.70
C ASP A 160 -18.97 20.17 -9.94
N PRO A 161 -18.14 19.66 -10.85
CA PRO A 161 -16.83 20.26 -11.13
C PRO A 161 -16.93 21.69 -11.70
N ALA A 162 -18.07 22.09 -12.27
CA ALA A 162 -18.29 23.45 -12.74
C ALA A 162 -18.50 24.45 -11.58
N ASP A 163 -19.16 23.99 -10.50
CA ASP A 163 -19.46 24.84 -9.33
C ASP A 163 -18.33 24.79 -8.30
N ASP A 164 -17.76 23.61 -8.04
CA ASP A 164 -16.71 23.39 -7.06
C ASP A 164 -15.63 22.41 -7.56
N PRO A 165 -14.75 22.85 -8.45
CA PRO A 165 -13.72 21.99 -9.03
C PRO A 165 -12.75 21.42 -7.98
N SER A 166 -12.41 22.17 -6.92
CA SER A 166 -11.54 21.68 -5.85
C SER A 166 -12.21 20.64 -4.97
N GLY A 167 -13.48 20.83 -4.65
CA GLY A 167 -14.27 19.85 -3.91
C GLY A 167 -14.49 18.57 -4.71
N HIS A 168 -14.74 18.71 -6.02
CA HIS A 168 -14.82 17.54 -6.91
C HIS A 168 -13.55 16.70 -6.89
N LEU A 169 -12.40 17.33 -7.13
CA LEU A 169 -11.11 16.67 -7.14
C LEU A 169 -10.76 16.07 -5.76
N ALA A 170 -11.11 16.76 -4.67
CA ALA A 170 -10.89 16.27 -3.32
C ALA A 170 -11.58 14.92 -3.08
N ILE A 171 -12.83 14.77 -3.54
CA ILE A 171 -13.58 13.51 -3.43
C ILE A 171 -13.13 12.48 -4.48
N ALA A 172 -12.96 12.88 -5.73
CA ALA A 172 -12.58 11.99 -6.83
C ALA A 172 -11.22 11.31 -6.59
N HIS A 173 -10.27 12.07 -6.03
CA HIS A 173 -8.90 11.60 -5.77
C HIS A 173 -8.61 11.37 -4.27
N SER A 174 -9.60 11.54 -3.38
CA SER A 174 -9.43 11.28 -1.93
C SER A 174 -8.31 12.11 -1.27
N HIS A 175 -8.23 13.39 -1.63
CA HIS A 175 -7.30 14.33 -1.00
C HIS A 175 -8.04 15.36 -0.16
N PRO A 176 -7.49 15.81 0.97
CA PRO A 176 -8.02 16.98 1.66
C PRO A 176 -8.08 18.19 0.74
N ARG A 177 -9.19 18.95 0.80
CA ARG A 177 -9.41 20.11 -0.09
C ARG A 177 -8.26 21.12 -0.05
N TRP A 178 -7.65 21.35 1.11
CA TRP A 178 -6.52 22.26 1.24
C TRP A 178 -5.27 21.79 0.47
N ILE A 179 -5.05 20.47 0.38
CA ILE A 179 -3.97 19.88 -0.45
C ILE A 179 -4.24 20.13 -1.93
N VAL A 180 -5.48 19.90 -2.39
CA VAL A 180 -5.86 20.19 -3.78
C VAL A 180 -5.61 21.66 -4.12
N SER A 181 -5.97 22.58 -3.20
CA SER A 181 -5.73 24.01 -3.38
C SER A 181 -4.23 24.34 -3.42
N ALA A 182 -3.45 23.80 -2.50
CA ALA A 182 -1.99 24.02 -2.46
C ALA A 182 -1.28 23.51 -3.72
N PHE A 183 -1.67 22.35 -4.23
CA PHE A 183 -1.11 21.83 -5.49
C PHE A 183 -1.53 22.70 -6.69
N ARG A 184 -2.78 23.17 -6.73
CA ARG A 184 -3.23 24.08 -7.78
C ARG A 184 -2.42 25.38 -7.78
N ASP A 185 -2.18 25.96 -6.61
CA ASP A 185 -1.38 27.17 -6.45
C ASP A 185 0.07 26.94 -6.90
N ALA A 186 0.66 25.80 -6.53
CA ALA A 186 2.02 25.41 -6.93
C ALA A 186 2.15 25.21 -8.46
N LEU A 187 1.09 24.78 -9.14
CA LEU A 187 1.03 24.64 -10.60
C LEU A 187 0.69 25.96 -11.32
N GLY A 188 0.71 27.11 -10.61
CA GLY A 188 0.43 28.41 -11.20
C GLY A 188 -1.04 28.66 -11.55
N GLY A 189 -1.97 27.96 -10.90
CA GLY A 189 -3.42 28.10 -11.11
C GLY A 189 -3.95 27.36 -12.35
N GLY A 190 -3.08 26.73 -13.15
CA GLY A 190 -3.45 25.90 -14.30
C GLY A 190 -4.15 24.61 -13.84
N GLY A 191 -5.39 24.38 -14.35
CA GLY A 191 -6.24 23.30 -13.86
C GLY A 191 -6.03 21.94 -14.52
N GLU A 192 -5.31 21.86 -15.65
CA GLU A 192 -5.27 20.65 -16.47
C GLU A 192 -4.38 19.54 -15.84
N GLU A 193 -3.25 19.91 -15.26
CA GLU A 193 -2.31 18.94 -14.67
C GLU A 193 -2.69 18.46 -13.27
N ILE A 194 -3.59 19.17 -12.57
CA ILE A 194 -3.91 18.86 -11.17
C ILE A 194 -4.54 17.47 -10.99
N ALA A 195 -5.40 17.05 -11.91
CA ALA A 195 -6.03 15.73 -11.85
C ALA A 195 -5.00 14.61 -12.04
N ASP A 196 -4.06 14.78 -12.96
CA ASP A 196 -2.99 13.81 -13.20
C ASP A 196 -2.02 13.73 -12.02
N LEU A 197 -1.69 14.89 -11.40
CA LEU A 197 -0.87 14.93 -10.19
C LEU A 197 -1.54 14.18 -9.04
N LEU A 198 -2.82 14.46 -8.77
CA LEU A 198 -3.56 13.76 -7.70
C LEU A 198 -3.74 12.26 -7.99
N ALA A 199 -3.85 11.87 -9.25
CA ALA A 199 -3.90 10.47 -9.65
C ALA A 199 -2.53 9.79 -9.45
N ALA A 200 -1.44 10.47 -9.79
CA ALA A 200 -0.07 9.98 -9.59
C ALA A 200 0.25 9.80 -8.09
N ASP A 201 -0.21 10.72 -7.25
CA ASP A 201 -0.04 10.65 -5.78
C ASP A 201 -0.75 9.42 -5.17
N ASN A 202 -1.86 9.00 -5.78
CA ASN A 202 -2.57 7.79 -5.38
C ASN A 202 -2.01 6.50 -5.99
N ALA A 203 -1.08 6.59 -6.93
CA ALA A 203 -0.47 5.40 -7.51
C ALA A 203 0.30 4.61 -6.44
N ARG A 204 0.33 3.29 -6.59
CA ARG A 204 1.12 2.46 -5.68
C ARG A 204 2.60 2.80 -5.86
N PRO A 205 3.30 3.28 -4.82
CA PRO A 205 4.71 3.58 -4.93
C PRO A 205 5.52 2.32 -5.22
N LEU A 206 6.49 2.44 -6.12
CA LEU A 206 7.54 1.43 -6.27
C LEU A 206 8.47 1.51 -5.06
N VAL A 207 8.98 0.36 -4.63
CA VAL A 207 10.02 0.35 -3.60
C VAL A 207 11.30 0.85 -4.23
N THR A 208 11.69 2.08 -3.91
CA THR A 208 12.91 2.68 -4.42
C THR A 208 14.08 2.39 -3.51
N LEU A 209 15.16 1.91 -4.10
CA LEU A 209 16.40 1.56 -3.43
C LEU A 209 17.46 2.61 -3.75
N VAL A 210 18.39 2.82 -2.83
CA VAL A 210 19.58 3.62 -3.03
C VAL A 210 20.84 2.77 -2.84
N ALA A 211 21.70 2.70 -3.85
CA ALA A 211 23.05 2.20 -3.70
C ALA A 211 23.90 3.28 -3.02
N ARG A 212 24.43 3.01 -1.83
CA ARG A 212 25.23 3.99 -1.10
C ARG A 212 26.61 4.14 -1.78
N PRO A 213 26.99 5.36 -2.21
CA PRO A 213 28.27 5.58 -2.86
C PRO A 213 29.47 5.05 -2.05
N GLY A 214 30.36 4.33 -2.68
CA GLY A 214 31.53 3.71 -2.05
C GLY A 214 31.24 2.45 -1.21
N ARG A 215 29.96 2.02 -1.11
CA ARG A 215 29.59 0.80 -0.37
C ARG A 215 28.84 -0.22 -1.21
N SER A 216 28.12 0.22 -2.22
CA SER A 216 27.36 -0.60 -3.16
C SER A 216 27.27 0.12 -4.51
N SER A 217 26.90 -0.61 -5.56
CA SER A 217 26.63 -0.07 -6.88
C SER A 217 25.17 -0.31 -7.28
N VAL A 218 24.70 0.43 -8.26
CA VAL A 218 23.36 0.19 -8.85
C VAL A 218 23.34 -1.18 -9.51
N ASP A 219 24.43 -1.58 -10.20
CA ASP A 219 24.50 -2.89 -10.85
C ASP A 219 24.28 -4.05 -9.89
N GLU A 220 24.80 -3.96 -8.65
CA GLU A 220 24.54 -4.97 -7.60
C GLU A 220 23.05 -5.08 -7.27
N LEU A 221 22.30 -3.97 -7.32
CA LEU A 221 20.86 -3.97 -7.09
C LEU A 221 20.09 -4.51 -8.30
N LEU A 222 20.55 -4.24 -9.51
CA LEU A 222 19.98 -4.77 -10.75
C LEU A 222 20.17 -6.29 -10.82
N ASP A 223 21.34 -6.80 -10.45
CA ASP A 223 21.63 -8.24 -10.36
C ASP A 223 20.70 -8.93 -9.33
N ALA A 224 20.26 -8.22 -8.31
CA ALA A 224 19.28 -8.68 -7.33
C ALA A 224 17.81 -8.59 -7.81
N GLY A 225 17.58 -8.20 -9.08
CA GLY A 225 16.27 -8.14 -9.72
C GLY A 225 15.55 -6.79 -9.62
N ALA A 226 16.26 -5.72 -9.29
CA ALA A 226 15.72 -4.37 -9.39
C ALA A 226 15.89 -3.81 -10.83
N GLU A 227 15.15 -2.74 -11.13
CA GLU A 227 15.23 -2.00 -12.39
C GLU A 227 15.92 -0.64 -12.17
N PRO A 228 16.56 -0.03 -13.17
CA PRO A 228 17.23 1.26 -13.00
C PRO A 228 16.27 2.36 -12.54
N GLY A 229 16.73 3.22 -11.65
CA GLY A 229 16.04 4.45 -11.28
C GLY A 229 15.97 5.44 -12.44
N ARG A 230 15.02 6.37 -12.37
CA ARG A 230 14.74 7.30 -13.47
C ARG A 230 15.55 8.60 -13.37
N PHE A 231 15.79 9.09 -12.18
CA PHE A 231 16.32 10.44 -11.96
C PHE A 231 17.64 10.45 -11.18
N SER A 232 17.77 9.58 -10.18
CA SER A 232 18.99 9.49 -9.38
C SER A 232 19.96 8.45 -9.96
N PRO A 233 21.25 8.77 -10.12
CA PRO A 233 22.25 7.81 -10.58
C PRO A 233 22.53 6.68 -9.58
N TYR A 234 21.96 6.73 -8.40
CA TYR A 234 22.11 5.72 -7.34
C TYR A 234 20.82 4.96 -7.08
N ALA A 235 19.73 5.26 -7.81
CA ALA A 235 18.43 4.65 -7.60
C ALA A 235 18.26 3.35 -8.39
N ALA A 236 17.53 2.41 -7.76
CA ALA A 236 16.96 1.26 -8.42
C ALA A 236 15.54 1.02 -7.90
N TYR A 237 14.62 0.52 -8.75
CA TYR A 237 13.24 0.21 -8.40
C TYR A 237 13.07 -1.28 -8.19
N LEU A 238 12.49 -1.68 -7.07
CA LEU A 238 12.09 -3.05 -6.81
C LEU A 238 10.57 -3.17 -7.05
N SER A 239 10.20 -3.77 -8.17
CA SER A 239 8.79 -3.97 -8.55
C SER A 239 8.10 -5.02 -7.70
N GLU A 240 8.84 -6.07 -7.29
CA GLU A 240 8.33 -7.17 -6.47
C GLU A 240 9.39 -7.65 -5.46
N GLY A 241 8.91 -8.24 -4.37
CA GLY A 241 9.78 -8.87 -3.37
C GLY A 241 9.94 -8.05 -2.08
N ASP A 242 10.78 -8.58 -1.21
CA ASP A 242 11.12 -7.98 0.09
C ASP A 242 12.52 -7.37 0.00
N PRO A 243 12.67 -6.05 0.08
CA PRO A 243 13.98 -5.39 0.00
C PRO A 243 14.96 -5.90 1.07
N GLY A 244 14.46 -6.31 2.24
CA GLY A 244 15.29 -6.88 3.30
C GLY A 244 15.99 -8.20 2.95
N ARG A 245 15.61 -8.85 1.84
CA ARG A 245 16.25 -10.06 1.32
C ARG A 245 17.43 -9.77 0.39
N ILE A 246 17.61 -8.53 -0.03
CA ILE A 246 18.74 -8.10 -0.86
C ILE A 246 19.99 -7.98 0.03
N PRO A 247 21.09 -8.70 -0.25
CA PRO A 247 22.27 -8.71 0.60
C PRO A 247 22.83 -7.31 0.88
N ALA A 248 22.91 -6.45 -0.12
CA ALA A 248 23.38 -5.08 0.04
C ALA A 248 22.55 -4.26 1.05
N ILE A 249 21.23 -4.52 1.14
CA ILE A 249 20.33 -3.86 2.11
C ILE A 249 20.50 -4.49 3.49
N ALA A 250 20.52 -5.81 3.58
CA ALA A 250 20.71 -6.52 4.84
C ALA A 250 22.05 -6.13 5.51
N GLU A 251 23.08 -5.89 4.72
CA GLU A 251 24.43 -5.46 5.14
C GLU A 251 24.57 -3.93 5.28
N THR A 252 23.48 -3.17 5.11
CA THR A 252 23.47 -1.70 5.19
C THR A 252 24.35 -0.97 4.17
N ARG A 253 24.75 -1.64 3.10
CA ARG A 253 25.49 -1.04 1.96
C ARG A 253 24.55 -0.33 0.98
N ALA A 254 23.30 -0.76 0.92
CA ALA A 254 22.19 -0.09 0.25
C ALA A 254 21.06 0.16 1.24
N ALA A 255 20.02 0.91 0.84
CA ALA A 255 18.86 1.20 1.66
C ALA A 255 17.60 1.41 0.80
N VAL A 256 16.42 1.39 1.45
CA VAL A 256 15.18 1.89 0.86
C VAL A 256 15.15 3.40 1.07
N GLN A 257 15.09 4.16 -0.02
CA GLN A 257 15.01 5.61 0.02
C GLN A 257 14.34 6.12 -1.27
N ASP A 258 13.38 7.02 -1.11
CA ASP A 258 12.73 7.66 -2.25
C ASP A 258 13.72 8.44 -3.11
N GLU A 259 13.47 8.45 -4.42
CA GLU A 259 14.40 9.03 -5.40
C GLU A 259 14.53 10.54 -5.26
N ALA A 260 13.43 11.24 -4.93
CA ALA A 260 13.48 12.69 -4.69
C ALA A 260 14.35 13.02 -3.46
N SER A 261 14.27 12.21 -2.41
CA SER A 261 15.15 12.34 -1.23
C SER A 261 16.62 12.11 -1.57
N GLN A 262 16.91 11.19 -2.52
CA GLN A 262 18.27 10.99 -3.01
C GLN A 262 18.78 12.22 -3.80
N LEU A 263 17.92 12.83 -4.62
CA LEU A 263 18.26 14.04 -5.39
C LEU A 263 18.51 15.24 -4.47
N VAL A 264 17.72 15.41 -3.41
CA VAL A 264 17.98 16.45 -2.38
C VAL A 264 19.35 16.27 -1.75
N ALA A 265 19.72 15.04 -1.37
CA ALA A 265 21.05 14.77 -0.82
C ALA A 265 22.17 15.05 -1.83
N LEU A 266 21.98 14.68 -3.09
CA LEU A 266 22.92 14.97 -4.18
C LEU A 266 23.07 16.48 -4.42
N ALA A 267 21.97 17.22 -4.43
CA ALA A 267 21.98 18.66 -4.58
C ALA A 267 22.78 19.31 -3.46
N LEU A 268 22.56 18.91 -2.20
CA LEU A 268 23.30 19.42 -1.05
C LEU A 268 24.82 19.19 -1.18
N THR A 269 25.25 18.02 -1.67
CA THR A 269 26.69 17.71 -1.82
C THR A 269 27.35 18.46 -2.97
N ARG A 270 26.57 19.05 -3.89
CA ARG A 270 27.05 19.78 -5.07
C ARG A 270 26.98 21.30 -4.93
N VAL A 271 26.38 21.80 -3.86
CA VAL A 271 26.33 23.25 -3.60
C VAL A 271 27.76 23.74 -3.37
N PRO A 272 28.27 24.76 -4.13
CA PRO A 272 29.54 25.38 -3.83
C PRO A 272 29.47 26.06 -2.45
N LEU A 273 30.38 25.70 -1.57
CA LEU A 273 30.53 26.39 -0.28
C LEU A 273 31.18 27.76 -0.54
N THR A 274 30.37 28.74 -0.99
CA THR A 274 30.81 30.12 -1.21
C THR A 274 30.39 30.97 -0.02
N GLY A 275 31.31 31.28 0.87
CA GLY A 275 31.13 32.23 1.97
C GLY A 275 32.46 32.73 2.49
N PRO A 276 32.56 33.99 2.96
CA PRO A 276 33.79 34.47 3.59
C PRO A 276 34.04 33.67 4.85
N GLY A 277 35.10 32.85 4.86
CA GLY A 277 35.54 32.06 6.02
C GLY A 277 35.41 30.55 5.90
N VAL A 278 34.91 30.02 4.76
CA VAL A 278 35.02 28.57 4.50
C VAL A 278 36.44 28.31 3.94
N ALA A 279 37.33 27.88 4.81
CA ALA A 279 38.63 27.35 4.38
C ALA A 279 38.36 26.19 3.42
N ASP A 280 39.05 26.18 2.27
CA ASP A 280 39.04 25.10 1.29
C ASP A 280 39.52 23.82 2.00
N GLY A 281 38.58 23.08 2.61
CA GLY A 281 38.84 21.78 3.20
C GLY A 281 39.17 20.83 2.07
N GLY A 282 40.47 20.69 1.81
CA GLY A 282 41.09 20.01 0.67
C GLY A 282 40.23 18.83 0.23
N ARG A 283 39.80 18.87 -1.01
CA ARG A 283 39.34 17.70 -1.74
C ARG A 283 40.53 16.75 -1.79
N GLY A 284 40.50 15.73 -0.93
CA GLY A 284 41.48 14.67 -1.03
C GLY A 284 41.45 14.16 -2.47
N GLU A 285 42.58 14.30 -3.17
CA GLU A 285 42.76 13.65 -4.47
C GLU A 285 42.41 12.17 -4.31
N PRO A 286 41.72 11.59 -5.28
CA PRO A 286 41.51 10.16 -5.27
C PRO A 286 42.90 9.48 -5.24
N PRO A 287 43.07 8.40 -4.47
CA PRO A 287 44.37 7.71 -4.40
C PRO A 287 44.82 7.37 -5.81
N GLY A 288 45.95 7.97 -6.18
CA GLY A 288 46.57 7.82 -7.49
C GLY A 288 46.81 6.34 -7.79
N GLY A 289 46.37 5.91 -8.97
CA GLY A 289 46.65 4.57 -9.47
C GLY A 289 48.13 4.26 -9.38
N ALA A 290 48.45 3.15 -8.74
CA ALA A 290 49.80 2.61 -8.69
C ALA A 290 50.33 2.42 -10.13
N GLY A 291 51.33 3.22 -10.50
CA GLY A 291 52.04 3.09 -11.76
C GLY A 291 52.65 1.68 -11.84
N VAL A 292 52.33 0.99 -12.91
CA VAL A 292 52.98 -0.24 -13.30
C VAL A 292 54.40 0.13 -13.67
N ALA A 293 55.36 -0.27 -12.85
CA ALA A 293 56.79 -0.18 -13.18
C ALA A 293 57.09 -1.15 -14.32
N ASP A 294 57.36 -0.60 -15.50
CA ASP A 294 57.90 -1.31 -16.65
C ASP A 294 59.32 -1.74 -16.34
N GLY A 295 59.54 -3.05 -16.20
CA GLY A 295 60.82 -3.66 -15.99
C GLY A 295 61.58 -3.79 -17.32
N GLY A 296 62.34 -2.74 -17.70
CA GLY A 296 63.30 -2.82 -18.79
C GLY A 296 64.35 -3.86 -18.50
N ARG A 297 64.53 -4.84 -19.38
CA ARG A 297 65.71 -5.70 -19.52
C ARG A 297 66.74 -4.95 -20.28
N GLY A 298 67.93 -4.98 -19.80
CA GLY A 298 69.13 -4.53 -20.53
C GLY A 298 70.38 -5.14 -19.91
N GLU A 299 70.96 -6.14 -20.65
CA GLU A 299 72.27 -6.74 -20.59
C GLU A 299 72.84 -7.38 -19.32
#